data_092328a890b74965f00d37099b8a3ad0
#
_entry.id   092328a890b74965f00d37099b8a3ad0
#
_cell.length_a   1.000
_cell.length_b   1.000
_cell.length_c   1.000
_cell.angle_alpha   90.00
_cell.angle_beta   90.00
_cell.angle_gamma   90.00
#
_symmetry.space_group_name_H-M   'P 1'
#
loop_
_entity.id
_entity.type
_entity.pdbx_description
1 polymer ?
#
loop_
_entity_poly.entity_id
_entity_poly.type
_entity_poly.pdbx_seq_one_letter_code
_entity_poly.pdbx_strand_id
1 'polypeptide(L)'
;MKNFPISKSRRLRSTPYTDRIEANGVSSYTVYNHMLLPASFKSLESDYKHLKKFVQVWDVAAERQVEISGKDSAKLVQLMTCRDLSKSKVGKCYYAPL
;
A
#
# COMPACT_ATOMS: atom_id res chain seq x y z
N MET A 1 -15.84 15.59 -13.42
CA MET A 1 -16.18 14.76 -12.24
C MET A 1 -15.93 15.60 -11.00
N LYS A 2 -16.90 15.81 -10.11
CA LYS A 2 -16.64 16.46 -8.82
C LYS A 2 -15.86 15.49 -7.95
N ASN A 3 -14.61 15.80 -7.67
CA ASN A 3 -13.85 15.06 -6.69
C ASN A 3 -14.44 15.37 -5.30
N PHE A 4 -15.01 14.38 -4.66
CA PHE A 4 -15.36 14.50 -3.26
C PHE A 4 -14.10 14.16 -2.44
N PRO A 5 -13.48 15.12 -1.77
CA PRO A 5 -12.33 14.83 -0.94
C PRO A 5 -12.78 13.93 0.22
N ILE A 6 -12.07 12.83 0.41
CA ILE A 6 -12.28 12.01 1.61
C ILE A 6 -11.82 12.84 2.80
N SER A 7 -12.73 13.14 3.72
CA SER A 7 -12.38 13.89 4.93
C SER A 7 -11.48 13.04 5.83
N LYS A 8 -10.45 13.65 6.39
CA LYS A 8 -9.64 13.04 7.45
C LYS A 8 -10.54 12.77 8.66
N SER A 9 -10.76 11.53 8.99
CA SER A 9 -11.52 11.13 10.17
C SER A 9 -10.64 10.39 11.17
N ARG A 10 -11.06 10.31 12.42
CA ARG A 10 -10.34 9.54 13.44
C ARG A 10 -10.22 8.03 13.12
N ARG A 11 -11.03 7.55 12.21
CA ARG A 11 -11.01 6.15 11.73
C ARG A 11 -10.02 5.91 10.61
N LEU A 12 -9.53 6.97 9.96
CA LEU A 12 -8.54 6.89 8.90
C LEU A 12 -7.19 7.34 9.47
N ARG A 13 -6.20 6.50 9.29
CA ARG A 13 -4.82 6.78 9.70
C ARG A 13 -4.06 7.44 8.55
N SER A 14 -3.12 8.28 8.92
CA SER A 14 -2.11 8.79 7.98
C SER A 14 -0.90 7.86 7.95
N THR A 15 -0.14 7.92 6.85
CA THR A 15 1.18 7.31 6.76
C THR A 15 2.25 8.27 7.27
N PRO A 16 3.48 7.82 7.55
CA PRO A 16 4.60 8.71 7.88
C PRO A 16 4.94 9.73 6.77
N TYR A 17 4.42 9.52 5.57
CA TYR A 17 4.70 10.36 4.39
C TYR A 17 3.54 11.29 4.03
N THR A 18 2.41 11.22 4.71
CA THR A 18 1.18 11.96 4.35
C THR A 18 1.43 13.46 4.20
N ASP A 19 2.16 14.08 5.14
CA ASP A 19 2.45 15.52 5.07
C ASP A 19 3.28 15.90 3.83
N ARG A 20 4.22 15.04 3.44
CA ARG A 20 5.02 15.24 2.23
C ARG A 20 4.19 15.05 0.96
N ILE A 21 3.25 14.12 0.96
CA ILE A 21 2.32 13.88 -0.12
C ILE A 21 1.40 15.09 -0.31
N GLU A 22 0.88 15.63 0.79
CA GLU A 22 0.06 16.86 0.77
C GLU A 22 0.85 18.07 0.24
N ALA A 23 2.09 18.24 0.69
CA ALA A 23 2.97 19.29 0.21
C ALA A 23 3.29 19.17 -1.30
N ASN A 24 3.22 17.98 -1.87
CA ASN A 24 3.37 17.73 -3.31
C ASN A 24 2.07 17.86 -4.10
N GLY A 25 0.97 18.28 -3.48
CA GLY A 25 -0.26 18.65 -4.18
C GLY A 25 -1.11 17.46 -4.59
N VAL A 26 -1.24 16.46 -3.71
CA VAL A 26 -2.19 15.36 -3.92
C VAL A 26 -3.61 15.90 -4.09
N SER A 27 -4.30 15.45 -5.12
CA SER A 27 -5.67 15.90 -5.46
C SER A 27 -6.75 14.94 -4.99
N SER A 28 -6.41 13.67 -4.79
CA SER A 28 -7.38 12.69 -4.30
C SER A 28 -6.71 11.56 -3.53
N TYR A 29 -7.48 10.99 -2.62
CA TYR A 29 -7.12 9.81 -1.85
C TYR A 29 -8.12 8.68 -2.07
N THR A 30 -7.65 7.46 -1.92
CA THR A 30 -8.48 6.29 -1.61
C THR A 30 -8.12 5.77 -0.22
N VAL A 31 -8.86 4.78 0.26
CA VAL A 31 -8.59 4.16 1.56
C VAL A 31 -8.13 2.73 1.35
N TYR A 32 -7.01 2.39 1.93
CA TYR A 32 -6.49 1.04 1.96
C TYR A 32 -5.98 0.73 3.36
N ASN A 33 -6.37 -0.41 3.94
CA ASN A 33 -5.98 -0.80 5.31
C ASN A 33 -6.31 0.28 6.38
N HIS A 34 -7.44 0.96 6.26
CA HIS A 34 -7.82 2.09 7.11
C HIS A 34 -6.83 3.27 7.09
N MET A 35 -6.05 3.39 6.02
CA MET A 35 -5.10 4.49 5.82
C MET A 35 -5.42 5.24 4.53
N LEU A 36 -5.07 6.52 4.53
CA LEU A 36 -5.14 7.33 3.33
C LEU A 36 -4.05 6.88 2.35
N LEU A 37 -4.46 6.48 1.16
CA LEU A 37 -3.57 6.13 0.06
C LEU A 37 -3.74 7.17 -1.05
N PRO A 38 -2.68 7.90 -1.46
CA PRO A 38 -2.80 8.89 -2.51
C PRO A 38 -3.18 8.21 -3.84
N ALA A 39 -4.16 8.76 -4.54
CA ALA A 39 -4.69 8.20 -5.78
C ALA A 39 -4.33 9.03 -7.01
N SER A 40 -4.30 10.35 -6.90
CA SER A 40 -3.91 11.24 -8.00
C SER A 40 -3.32 12.55 -7.51
N PHE A 41 -2.50 13.19 -8.34
CA PHE A 41 -1.90 14.49 -8.05
C PHE A 41 -2.45 15.57 -9.00
N LYS A 42 -2.22 15.48 -10.28
CA LYS A 42 -2.72 16.45 -11.27
C LYS A 42 -4.03 15.97 -11.90
N SER A 43 -3.94 14.93 -12.68
CA SER A 43 -5.08 14.24 -13.28
C SER A 43 -4.66 12.82 -13.64
N LEU A 44 -5.62 11.93 -13.79
CA LEU A 44 -5.36 10.54 -14.17
C LEU A 44 -4.50 10.45 -15.44
N GLU A 45 -4.84 11.25 -16.45
CA GLU A 45 -4.12 11.25 -17.72
C GLU A 45 -2.69 11.80 -17.57
N SER A 46 -2.53 12.91 -16.84
CA SER A 46 -1.21 13.52 -16.60
C SER A 46 -0.31 12.59 -15.83
N ASP A 47 -0.83 11.99 -14.76
CA ASP A 47 -0.08 11.08 -13.88
C ASP A 47 0.30 9.80 -14.63
N TYR A 48 -0.60 9.26 -15.48
CA TYR A 48 -0.29 8.14 -16.35
C TYR A 48 0.80 8.46 -17.39
N LYS A 49 0.74 9.63 -18.04
CA LYS A 49 1.78 10.06 -18.98
C LYS A 49 3.13 10.23 -18.29
N HIS A 50 3.12 10.73 -17.05
CA HIS A 50 4.33 10.83 -16.23
C HIS A 50 4.91 9.45 -15.92
N LEU A 51 4.07 8.50 -15.48
CA LEU A 51 4.46 7.11 -15.23
C LEU A 51 5.16 6.46 -16.44
N LYS A 52 4.69 6.76 -17.64
CA LYS A 52 5.25 6.18 -18.89
C LYS A 52 6.60 6.79 -19.30
N LYS A 53 6.95 7.97 -18.82
CA LYS A 53 8.13 8.71 -19.28
C LYS A 53 9.19 8.93 -18.20
N PHE A 54 8.80 8.90 -16.94
CA PHE A 54 9.64 9.30 -15.82
C PHE A 54 9.56 8.29 -14.68
N VAL A 55 10.48 8.41 -13.73
CA VAL A 55 10.44 7.66 -12.47
C VAL A 55 9.35 8.23 -11.58
N GLN A 56 8.62 7.35 -10.90
CA GLN A 56 7.67 7.72 -9.86
C GLN A 56 8.04 7.12 -8.51
N VAL A 57 7.71 7.84 -7.45
CA VAL A 57 7.79 7.37 -6.07
C VAL A 57 6.37 7.14 -5.57
N TRP A 58 6.14 5.99 -4.97
CA TRP A 58 4.83 5.57 -4.46
C TRP A 58 4.87 5.43 -2.95
N ASP A 59 3.93 6.05 -2.25
CA ASP A 59 3.71 5.77 -0.83
C ASP A 59 2.90 4.49 -0.69
N VAL A 60 3.56 3.42 -0.31
CA VAL A 60 2.95 2.12 -0.03
C VAL A 60 2.94 1.78 1.47
N ALA A 61 3.14 2.76 2.34
CA ALA A 61 3.15 2.55 3.79
C ALA A 61 1.77 2.11 4.35
N ALA A 62 0.71 2.20 3.55
CA ALA A 62 -0.59 1.61 3.84
C ALA A 62 -0.57 0.07 3.82
N GLU A 63 0.40 -0.54 3.15
CA GLU A 63 0.64 -1.98 3.20
C GLU A 63 1.39 -2.34 4.49
N ARG A 64 0.65 -2.89 5.43
CA ARG A 64 1.21 -3.23 6.74
C ARG A 64 2.08 -4.46 6.67
N GLN A 65 3.14 -4.44 7.48
CA GLN A 65 4.02 -5.57 7.67
C GLN A 65 3.69 -6.28 8.98
N VAL A 66 3.68 -7.60 8.94
CA VAL A 66 3.52 -8.46 10.10
C VAL A 66 4.70 -9.43 10.13
N GLU A 67 5.48 -9.39 11.19
CA GLU A 67 6.55 -10.35 11.42
C GLU A 67 5.98 -11.56 12.17
N ILE A 68 6.24 -12.75 11.66
CA ILE A 68 5.88 -14.01 12.30
C ILE A 68 7.18 -14.79 12.54
N SER A 69 7.57 -14.91 13.79
CA SER A 69 8.84 -15.55 14.20
C SER A 69 8.62 -16.72 15.17
N GLY A 70 9.63 -17.56 15.32
CA GLY A 70 9.61 -18.73 16.20
C GLY A 70 9.62 -20.06 15.44
N LYS A 71 9.79 -21.16 16.18
CA LYS A 71 9.96 -22.50 15.62
C LYS A 71 8.79 -23.02 14.77
N ASP A 72 7.57 -22.54 15.04
CA ASP A 72 6.37 -22.95 14.34
C ASP A 72 5.84 -21.86 13.38
N SER A 73 6.58 -20.77 13.15
CA SER A 73 6.18 -19.66 12.30
C SER A 73 5.78 -20.10 10.89
N ALA A 74 6.57 -20.95 10.25
CA ALA A 74 6.29 -21.48 8.92
C ALA A 74 4.96 -22.28 8.87
N LYS A 75 4.68 -23.07 9.90
CA LYS A 75 3.43 -23.83 10.00
C LYS A 75 2.24 -22.90 10.15
N LEU A 76 2.36 -21.86 10.99
CA LEU A 76 1.30 -20.88 11.18
C LEU A 76 0.98 -20.17 9.86
N VAL A 77 2.01 -19.66 9.17
CA VAL A 77 1.82 -18.98 7.89
C VAL A 77 1.18 -19.91 6.85
N GLN A 78 1.58 -21.19 6.81
CA GLN A 78 0.98 -22.18 5.90
C GLN A 78 -0.50 -22.41 6.20
N LEU A 79 -0.92 -22.35 7.46
CA LEU A 79 -2.34 -22.47 7.84
C LEU A 79 -3.17 -21.23 7.46
N MET A 80 -2.54 -20.05 7.37
CA MET A 80 -3.20 -18.79 7.08
C MET A 80 -3.43 -18.55 5.59
N THR A 81 -2.68 -19.21 4.71
CA THR A 81 -2.78 -19.03 3.26
C THR A 81 -3.15 -20.31 2.54
N CYS A 82 -3.90 -20.18 1.44
CA CYS A 82 -4.22 -21.28 0.56
C CYS A 82 -3.06 -21.70 -0.36
N ARG A 83 -1.98 -20.93 -0.41
CA ARG A 83 -0.81 -21.23 -1.23
C ARG A 83 0.11 -22.22 -0.54
N ASP A 84 0.58 -23.23 -1.28
CA ASP A 84 1.65 -24.12 -0.79
C ASP A 84 2.99 -23.37 -0.67
N LEU A 85 3.45 -23.21 0.55
CA LEU A 85 4.72 -22.54 0.90
C LEU A 85 5.85 -23.52 1.21
N SER A 86 5.64 -24.82 1.05
CA SER A 86 6.66 -25.86 1.37
C SER A 86 7.98 -25.69 0.62
N LYS A 87 7.92 -25.04 -0.57
CA LYS A 87 9.10 -24.76 -1.39
C LYS A 87 9.65 -23.34 -1.21
N SER A 88 9.14 -22.59 -0.24
CA SER A 88 9.63 -21.22 0.01
C SER A 88 11.09 -21.25 0.49
N LYS A 89 11.86 -20.24 0.09
CA LYS A 89 13.28 -20.13 0.40
C LYS A 89 13.58 -18.76 0.99
N VAL A 90 14.53 -18.72 1.89
CA VAL A 90 15.06 -17.45 2.44
C VAL A 90 15.50 -16.52 1.28
N GLY A 91 15.17 -15.25 1.38
CA GLY A 91 15.48 -14.25 0.37
C GLY A 91 14.55 -14.25 -0.85
N LYS A 92 13.49 -15.05 -0.86
CA LYS A 92 12.46 -15.04 -1.91
C LYS A 92 11.14 -14.50 -1.38
N CYS A 93 10.49 -13.67 -2.20
CA CYS A 93 9.14 -13.19 -1.94
C CYS A 93 8.12 -14.04 -2.70
N TYR A 94 7.00 -14.28 -2.06
CA TYR A 94 5.90 -15.05 -2.64
C TYR A 94 4.59 -14.28 -2.43
N TYR A 95 3.80 -14.17 -3.47
CA TYR A 95 2.44 -13.67 -3.33
C TYR A 95 1.59 -14.77 -2.68
N ALA A 96 1.10 -14.52 -1.48
CA ALA A 96 0.33 -15.48 -0.70
C ALA A 96 -0.78 -14.72 0.06
N PRO A 97 -1.99 -14.59 -0.53
CA PRO A 97 -3.12 -13.94 0.15
C PRO A 97 -3.51 -14.76 1.39
N LEU A 98 -3.91 -14.03 2.43
CA LEU A 98 -4.41 -14.58 3.71
C LEU A 98 -5.93 -14.56 3.75
#